data_84f0d3a29fe585b2c7908bbee38c855c
#
_entry.id   84f0d3a29fe585b2c7908bbee38c855c
#
_cell.length_a   1.000
_cell.length_b   1.000
_cell.length_c   1.000
_cell.angle_alpha   90.00
_cell.angle_beta   90.00
_cell.angle_gamma   90.00
#
_symmetry.space_group_name_H-M   'P 1'
#
loop_
_entity.id
_entity.type
_entity.pdbx_description
1 polymer ?
#
loop_
_entity_poly.entity_id
_entity_poly.type
_entity_poly.pdbx_seq_one_letter_code
_entity_poly.pdbx_strand_id
1 'polypeptide(L)'
;LFINGIPISTIELKNHWTGQNARVHGINQYKFKRDITQPLLNFGRCIVHFAIDTDEIYMTTKLDGAKTFFLPFNLGNNFGKGNPANPFGHKTAYFWQEILKKESIANIIQHFVRFDGGEKEPLSKKTLYFPRYHQLDVVRRLIKDTSSNGAGKKYLIQHSAGSGKSNSITWLAYQLIEVYPENTNSAKNKDSNEPLFDSVIVVTDRRLLDKQLRENIKEFSEVKNIVAPAYSSSDLKSALENGKRIIVTTIQKFPFIVDGIADMSNKQFAVIIDEAHSSQSGTSADNLNRALGSNEDIDAEDYQDKILEMMKSRKMTSNASYFAFTATPKNTTLEKFGVKQEDGSYQPFHLYSMKQAIEEGFILDVLAHYTTYRSYYEIQKSIEENPLFETAKAQKKLRAYVEKHQQTIATKAEIMLDHFINSVVKTKKLKGKAKAMVVTQSIESAIRYYQALNKFLDSIGNPFKIAIAFSGKKTVDGIEYSEAQMNGFSESDTREKFDEDEYRMLVVANKYLTGFDQPKLSAMYVDKKLLGVLAVQTLSRLNRSANNLDKRTEDLFVLDFFNSV
;
A
#
# COMPACT_ATOMS: atom_id res chain seq x y z
N LEU A 1 28.52 -15.56 -1.93
CA LEU A 1 28.32 -16.15 -0.61
C LEU A 1 27.80 -17.56 -0.75
N PHE A 2 28.40 -18.47 0.02
CA PHE A 2 28.01 -19.88 0.06
C PHE A 2 27.74 -20.31 1.50
N ILE A 3 26.78 -21.21 1.70
CA ILE A 3 26.52 -21.89 2.97
C ILE A 3 26.61 -23.39 2.69
N ASN A 4 27.54 -24.09 3.35
CA ASN A 4 27.78 -25.53 3.16
C ASN A 4 27.92 -25.93 1.67
N GLY A 5 28.61 -25.12 0.86
CA GLY A 5 28.79 -25.34 -0.56
C GLY A 5 27.62 -24.93 -1.45
N ILE A 6 26.47 -24.54 -0.89
CA ILE A 6 25.30 -24.07 -1.64
C ILE A 6 25.43 -22.58 -1.88
N PRO A 7 25.33 -22.08 -3.13
CA PRO A 7 25.37 -20.67 -3.42
C PRO A 7 24.10 -19.96 -2.92
N ILE A 8 24.26 -18.92 -2.13
CA ILE A 8 23.17 -18.15 -1.54
C ILE A 8 23.01 -16.79 -2.22
N SER A 9 24.15 -16.13 -2.49
CA SER A 9 24.12 -14.78 -3.05
C SER A 9 25.34 -14.50 -3.91
N THR A 10 25.18 -13.70 -4.95
CA THR A 10 26.28 -13.04 -5.66
C THR A 10 26.36 -11.58 -5.21
N ILE A 11 27.56 -11.04 -5.12
CA ILE A 11 27.81 -9.68 -4.65
C ILE A 11 28.78 -9.00 -5.62
N GLU A 12 28.34 -7.89 -6.22
CA GLU A 12 29.16 -7.03 -7.06
C GLU A 12 29.60 -5.81 -6.23
N LEU A 13 30.87 -5.74 -5.90
CA LEU A 13 31.45 -4.66 -5.11
C LEU A 13 32.00 -3.55 -6.03
N LYS A 14 31.73 -2.30 -5.68
CA LYS A 14 32.24 -1.11 -6.35
C LYS A 14 32.98 -0.21 -5.37
N ASN A 15 34.01 0.46 -5.89
CA ASN A 15 34.86 1.33 -5.11
C ASN A 15 34.86 2.73 -5.71
N HIS A 16 34.52 3.73 -4.91
CA HIS A 16 34.51 5.14 -5.30
C HIS A 16 35.89 5.66 -5.72
N TRP A 17 36.96 5.10 -5.18
CA TRP A 17 38.34 5.44 -5.57
C TRP A 17 38.64 5.16 -7.06
N THR A 18 37.88 4.24 -7.67
CA THR A 18 37.97 3.94 -9.09
C THR A 18 36.91 4.69 -9.92
N GLY A 19 36.21 5.65 -9.33
CA GLY A 19 35.11 6.38 -9.96
C GLY A 19 33.84 5.53 -10.17
N GLN A 20 33.73 4.37 -9.51
CA GLN A 20 32.59 3.45 -9.68
C GLN A 20 31.69 3.44 -8.45
N ASN A 21 30.40 3.25 -8.69
CA ASN A 21 29.38 3.12 -7.64
C ASN A 21 28.43 1.95 -7.92
N ALA A 22 27.69 1.53 -6.91
CA ALA A 22 26.74 0.42 -6.99
C ALA A 22 25.57 0.74 -7.92
N ARG A 23 25.00 1.94 -7.80
CA ARG A 23 23.77 2.37 -8.48
C ARG A 23 23.90 2.36 -10.01
N VAL A 24 25.01 2.79 -10.53
CA VAL A 24 25.23 2.85 -11.99
C VAL A 24 26.08 1.65 -12.41
N HIS A 25 27.30 1.53 -11.90
CA HIS A 25 28.29 0.60 -12.40
C HIS A 25 28.01 -0.84 -11.97
N GLY A 26 27.64 -1.07 -10.70
CA GLY A 26 27.31 -2.38 -10.18
C GLY A 26 26.06 -2.98 -10.83
N ILE A 27 24.98 -2.18 -10.90
CA ILE A 27 23.73 -2.58 -11.57
C ILE A 27 23.95 -2.83 -13.06
N ASN A 28 24.66 -1.93 -13.76
CA ASN A 28 24.93 -2.11 -15.19
C ASN A 28 25.80 -3.32 -15.47
N GLN A 29 26.67 -3.71 -14.56
CA GLN A 29 27.45 -4.92 -14.70
C GLN A 29 26.58 -6.17 -14.73
N TYR A 30 25.60 -6.29 -13.82
CA TYR A 30 24.61 -7.37 -13.86
C TYR A 30 23.72 -7.32 -15.10
N LYS A 31 23.29 -6.12 -15.53
CA LYS A 31 22.36 -5.95 -16.65
C LYS A 31 22.98 -6.26 -18.02
N PHE A 32 24.24 -5.88 -18.22
CA PHE A 32 24.81 -5.81 -19.57
C PHE A 32 26.13 -6.55 -19.73
N LYS A 33 26.82 -6.92 -18.64
CA LYS A 33 28.15 -7.53 -18.70
C LYS A 33 28.20 -8.95 -18.13
N ARG A 34 27.21 -9.36 -17.39
CA ARG A 34 27.11 -10.72 -16.85
C ARG A 34 26.21 -11.55 -17.74
N ASP A 35 26.68 -12.73 -18.09
CA ASP A 35 25.89 -13.72 -18.80
C ASP A 35 24.96 -14.43 -17.83
N ILE A 36 23.66 -14.13 -17.95
CA ILE A 36 22.60 -14.67 -17.07
C ILE A 36 22.37 -16.18 -17.27
N THR A 37 22.99 -16.79 -18.30
CA THR A 37 22.93 -18.24 -18.52
C THR A 37 23.93 -19.01 -17.65
N GLN A 38 24.88 -18.29 -17.02
CA GLN A 38 25.82 -18.91 -16.09
C GLN A 38 25.07 -19.49 -14.87
N PRO A 39 25.46 -20.69 -14.39
CA PRO A 39 24.74 -21.40 -13.34
C PRO A 39 24.42 -20.59 -12.08
N LEU A 40 25.33 -19.74 -11.60
CA LEU A 40 25.12 -18.91 -10.41
C LEU A 40 24.15 -17.76 -10.61
N LEU A 41 23.91 -17.34 -11.86
CA LEU A 41 23.07 -16.21 -12.21
C LEU A 41 21.68 -16.64 -12.69
N ASN A 42 21.47 -17.93 -12.94
CA ASN A 42 20.16 -18.47 -13.26
C ASN A 42 19.16 -18.28 -12.12
N PHE A 43 17.93 -17.93 -12.47
CA PHE A 43 16.86 -17.74 -11.50
C PHE A 43 16.64 -18.98 -10.62
N GLY A 44 16.55 -18.75 -9.33
CA GLY A 44 16.37 -19.80 -8.32
C GLY A 44 17.66 -20.54 -7.92
N ARG A 45 18.84 -20.17 -8.47
CA ARG A 45 20.13 -20.74 -8.04
C ARG A 45 20.69 -20.01 -6.85
N CYS A 46 20.76 -18.68 -6.92
CA CYS A 46 21.00 -17.82 -5.78
C CYS A 46 19.67 -17.19 -5.34
N ILE A 47 19.56 -16.91 -4.05
CA ILE A 47 18.37 -16.28 -3.47
C ILE A 47 18.32 -14.79 -3.84
N VAL A 48 19.49 -14.13 -3.89
CA VAL A 48 19.57 -12.68 -4.08
C VAL A 48 20.92 -12.30 -4.71
N HIS A 49 20.91 -11.23 -5.49
CA HIS A 49 22.09 -10.61 -6.10
C HIS A 49 22.22 -9.17 -5.59
N PHE A 50 23.40 -8.80 -5.08
CA PHE A 50 23.66 -7.47 -4.54
C PHE A 50 24.67 -6.71 -5.38
N ALA A 51 24.43 -5.39 -5.54
CA ALA A 51 25.40 -4.41 -5.99
C ALA A 51 25.67 -3.45 -4.82
N ILE A 52 26.93 -3.33 -4.40
CA ILE A 52 27.32 -2.65 -3.16
C ILE A 52 28.50 -1.72 -3.41
N ASP A 53 28.44 -0.54 -2.81
CA ASP A 53 29.60 0.33 -2.62
C ASP A 53 29.70 0.80 -1.15
N THR A 54 30.50 1.81 -0.88
CA THR A 54 30.70 2.34 0.48
C THR A 54 29.48 3.11 1.01
N ASP A 55 28.56 3.52 0.14
CA ASP A 55 27.45 4.41 0.45
C ASP A 55 26.08 3.73 0.33
N GLU A 56 25.87 2.87 -0.68
CA GLU A 56 24.56 2.32 -1.02
C GLU A 56 24.61 0.83 -1.38
N ILE A 57 23.49 0.15 -1.16
CA ILE A 57 23.26 -1.26 -1.51
C ILE A 57 21.99 -1.37 -2.34
N TYR A 58 22.09 -2.17 -3.42
CA TYR A 58 20.95 -2.52 -4.27
C TYR A 58 20.87 -4.03 -4.41
N MET A 59 19.67 -4.56 -4.49
CA MET A 59 19.41 -6.00 -4.60
C MET A 59 18.39 -6.36 -5.68
N THR A 60 18.49 -7.57 -6.19
CA THR A 60 17.47 -8.21 -7.03
C THR A 60 17.42 -9.71 -6.75
N THR A 61 16.25 -10.32 -6.90
CA THR A 61 16.08 -11.78 -6.79
C THR A 61 16.05 -12.47 -8.15
N LYS A 62 15.93 -11.69 -9.25
CA LYS A 62 15.88 -12.23 -10.62
C LYS A 62 16.66 -11.33 -11.56
N LEU A 63 17.59 -11.93 -12.27
CA LEU A 63 18.30 -11.28 -13.36
C LEU A 63 17.57 -11.56 -14.69
N ASP A 64 17.33 -10.50 -15.48
CA ASP A 64 16.63 -10.53 -16.77
C ASP A 64 17.32 -9.57 -17.76
N GLY A 65 18.65 -9.62 -17.82
CA GLY A 65 19.45 -8.71 -18.65
C GLY A 65 19.10 -7.24 -18.42
N ALA A 66 18.92 -6.48 -19.48
CA ALA A 66 18.57 -5.07 -19.42
C ALA A 66 17.27 -4.77 -18.64
N LYS A 67 16.33 -5.71 -18.57
CA LYS A 67 15.04 -5.58 -17.85
C LYS A 67 15.16 -5.83 -16.36
N THR A 68 16.31 -6.27 -15.86
CA THR A 68 16.51 -6.50 -14.42
C THR A 68 16.17 -5.26 -13.61
N PHE A 69 15.34 -5.43 -12.59
CA PHE A 69 14.98 -4.37 -11.67
C PHE A 69 15.70 -4.55 -10.33
N PHE A 70 16.43 -3.53 -9.89
CA PHE A 70 17.11 -3.51 -8.60
C PHE A 70 16.36 -2.64 -7.61
N LEU A 71 16.19 -3.15 -6.41
CA LEU A 71 15.60 -2.45 -5.26
C LEU A 71 16.71 -1.96 -4.33
N PRO A 72 16.59 -0.77 -3.72
CA PRO A 72 17.50 -0.35 -2.68
C PRO A 72 17.36 -1.25 -1.43
N PHE A 73 18.50 -1.51 -0.78
CA PHE A 73 18.57 -2.25 0.48
C PHE A 73 19.30 -1.40 1.52
N ASN A 74 18.77 -0.17 1.76
CA ASN A 74 19.38 0.85 2.60
C ASN A 74 18.56 1.11 3.86
N LEU A 75 19.25 1.59 4.92
CA LEU A 75 18.66 1.93 6.22
C LEU A 75 17.62 3.06 6.14
N GLY A 76 17.82 4.00 5.23
CA GLY A 76 17.19 5.31 5.23
C GLY A 76 18.02 6.33 6.02
N ASN A 77 17.91 7.62 5.66
CA ASN A 77 18.62 8.71 6.31
C ASN A 77 17.75 9.96 6.38
N ASN A 78 17.52 10.51 7.56
CA ASN A 78 16.69 11.70 7.79
C ASN A 78 15.33 11.63 7.08
N PHE A 79 14.62 10.52 7.28
CA PHE A 79 13.35 10.20 6.62
C PHE A 79 13.44 10.08 5.08
N GLY A 80 14.63 10.07 4.50
CA GLY A 80 14.91 9.93 3.06
C GLY A 80 15.71 8.67 2.75
N LYS A 81 16.14 8.57 1.48
CA LYS A 81 16.94 7.43 0.98
C LYS A 81 18.36 7.40 1.54
N GLY A 82 19.05 6.29 1.28
CA GLY A 82 20.48 6.09 1.55
C GLY A 82 20.75 5.57 2.95
N ASN A 83 21.96 5.75 3.41
CA ASN A 83 22.44 5.30 4.70
C ASN A 83 23.00 6.47 5.52
N PRO A 84 22.83 6.50 6.86
CA PRO A 84 23.42 7.52 7.69
C PRO A 84 24.96 7.45 7.66
N ALA A 85 25.61 8.55 7.99
CA ALA A 85 27.07 8.56 8.16
C ALA A 85 27.48 7.58 9.26
N ASN A 86 28.52 6.78 8.99
CA ASN A 86 29.09 5.88 9.98
C ASN A 86 30.48 6.43 10.38
N PRO A 87 30.64 6.94 11.59
CA PRO A 87 31.93 7.49 12.04
C PRO A 87 33.04 6.46 12.17
N PHE A 88 32.70 5.16 12.21
CA PHE A 88 33.65 4.06 12.39
C PHE A 88 33.86 3.21 11.14
N GLY A 89 33.41 3.68 9.96
CA GLY A 89 33.59 2.93 8.73
C GLY A 89 32.65 3.34 7.59
N HIS A 90 32.41 2.42 6.68
CA HIS A 90 31.52 2.68 5.55
C HIS A 90 30.05 2.73 5.98
N LYS A 91 29.23 3.56 5.32
CA LYS A 91 27.80 3.65 5.57
C LYS A 91 27.09 2.30 5.37
N THR A 92 27.67 1.43 4.52
CA THR A 92 27.16 0.08 4.23
C THR A 92 27.70 -1.01 5.15
N ALA A 93 28.45 -0.65 6.21
CA ALA A 93 29.08 -1.62 7.12
C ALA A 93 28.08 -2.57 7.80
N TYR A 94 26.84 -2.11 8.05
CA TYR A 94 25.76 -2.96 8.62
C TYR A 94 25.53 -4.23 7.79
N PHE A 95 25.82 -4.21 6.48
CA PHE A 95 25.59 -5.37 5.62
C PHE A 95 26.43 -6.58 6.05
N TRP A 96 27.74 -6.40 6.26
CA TRP A 96 28.58 -7.51 6.72
C TRP A 96 28.61 -7.64 8.24
N GLN A 97 28.37 -6.55 8.98
CA GLN A 97 28.37 -6.57 10.45
C GLN A 97 27.08 -7.16 11.04
N GLU A 98 25.94 -7.05 10.34
CA GLU A 98 24.63 -7.47 10.83
C GLU A 98 23.93 -8.45 9.88
N ILE A 99 23.81 -8.11 8.58
CA ILE A 99 23.01 -8.90 7.64
C ILE A 99 23.68 -10.23 7.29
N LEU A 100 24.99 -10.22 7.06
CA LEU A 100 25.75 -11.43 6.69
C LEU A 100 26.22 -12.28 7.88
N LYS A 101 25.86 -11.95 9.11
CA LYS A 101 26.10 -12.86 10.26
C LYS A 101 25.37 -14.19 10.05
N LYS A 102 25.95 -15.28 10.54
CA LYS A 102 25.40 -16.64 10.39
C LYS A 102 23.94 -16.73 10.85
N GLU A 103 23.68 -16.23 12.04
CA GLU A 103 22.33 -16.22 12.65
C GLU A 103 21.35 -15.37 11.84
N SER A 104 21.82 -14.23 11.32
CA SER A 104 21.03 -13.34 10.51
C SER A 104 20.65 -13.95 9.16
N ILE A 105 21.63 -14.56 8.47
CA ILE A 105 21.37 -15.25 7.20
C ILE A 105 20.45 -16.46 7.41
N ALA A 106 20.69 -17.26 8.46
CA ALA A 106 19.82 -18.38 8.80
C ALA A 106 18.37 -17.91 9.02
N ASN A 107 18.18 -16.84 9.81
CA ASN A 107 16.88 -16.23 10.04
C ASN A 107 16.23 -15.72 8.75
N ILE A 108 16.99 -15.07 7.85
CA ILE A 108 16.45 -14.58 6.56
C ILE A 108 15.98 -15.75 5.70
N ILE A 109 16.78 -16.80 5.58
CA ILE A 109 16.46 -17.97 4.76
C ILE A 109 15.22 -18.69 5.32
N GLN A 110 15.17 -18.87 6.64
CA GLN A 110 14.11 -19.62 7.30
C GLN A 110 12.77 -18.87 7.32
N HIS A 111 12.80 -17.54 7.56
CA HIS A 111 11.58 -16.80 7.91
C HIS A 111 11.16 -15.76 6.86
N PHE A 112 12.00 -15.40 5.91
CA PHE A 112 11.68 -14.33 4.96
C PHE A 112 11.70 -14.75 3.50
N VAL A 113 12.60 -15.65 3.11
CA VAL A 113 12.72 -16.08 1.71
C VAL A 113 11.59 -17.03 1.35
N ARG A 114 10.92 -16.74 0.24
CA ARG A 114 9.85 -17.61 -0.27
C ARG A 114 9.70 -17.48 -1.78
N PHE A 115 9.17 -18.53 -2.40
CA PHE A 115 8.59 -18.46 -3.73
C PHE A 115 7.09 -18.15 -3.64
N ASP A 116 6.63 -17.29 -4.55
CA ASP A 116 5.22 -17.01 -4.78
C ASP A 116 4.84 -17.58 -6.16
N GLY A 117 3.68 -18.24 -6.23
CA GLY A 117 3.19 -18.94 -7.42
C GLY A 117 2.77 -20.37 -7.10
N GLY A 118 1.81 -20.90 -7.88
CA GLY A 118 1.23 -22.23 -7.65
C GLY A 118 2.27 -23.35 -7.62
N GLU A 119 2.04 -24.39 -6.81
CA GLU A 119 2.96 -25.54 -6.68
C GLU A 119 3.34 -26.15 -8.06
N LYS A 120 2.39 -26.19 -8.99
CA LYS A 120 2.56 -26.75 -10.32
C LYS A 120 3.12 -25.77 -11.35
N GLU A 121 3.29 -24.50 -10.99
CA GLU A 121 3.86 -23.52 -11.90
C GLU A 121 5.36 -23.73 -12.09
N PRO A 122 5.85 -23.61 -13.34
CA PRO A 122 7.28 -23.69 -13.60
C PRO A 122 8.03 -22.56 -12.87
N LEU A 123 9.25 -22.84 -12.41
CA LEU A 123 10.09 -21.92 -11.65
C LEU A 123 10.24 -20.55 -12.35
N SER A 124 10.31 -20.53 -13.67
CA SER A 124 10.44 -19.30 -14.46
C SER A 124 9.27 -18.32 -14.31
N LYS A 125 8.08 -18.81 -13.94
CA LYS A 125 6.87 -18.02 -13.71
C LYS A 125 6.71 -17.59 -12.26
N LYS A 126 7.41 -18.23 -11.32
CA LYS A 126 7.36 -17.89 -9.90
C LYS A 126 8.12 -16.60 -9.60
N THR A 127 7.73 -15.94 -8.52
CA THR A 127 8.45 -14.81 -7.95
C THR A 127 9.18 -15.24 -6.70
N LEU A 128 10.46 -14.92 -6.59
CA LEU A 128 11.24 -15.15 -5.38
C LEU A 128 11.24 -13.88 -4.55
N TYR A 129 10.69 -13.95 -3.36
CA TYR A 129 10.68 -12.84 -2.40
C TYR A 129 11.91 -12.89 -1.51
N PHE A 130 12.53 -11.74 -1.36
CA PHE A 130 13.57 -11.42 -0.38
C PHE A 130 13.17 -10.09 0.29
N PRO A 131 13.29 -9.94 1.62
CA PRO A 131 12.84 -8.73 2.29
C PRO A 131 13.68 -7.52 1.89
N ARG A 132 13.05 -6.37 1.71
CA ARG A 132 13.76 -5.09 1.69
C ARG A 132 14.22 -4.73 3.10
N TYR A 133 15.21 -3.86 3.22
CA TYR A 133 15.79 -3.57 4.53
C TYR A 133 14.75 -3.16 5.57
N HIS A 134 13.88 -2.18 5.26
CA HIS A 134 12.85 -1.72 6.21
C HIS A 134 11.83 -2.81 6.60
N GLN A 135 11.57 -3.78 5.72
CA GLN A 135 10.68 -4.91 6.02
C GLN A 135 11.37 -5.90 6.96
N LEU A 136 12.65 -6.19 6.73
CA LEU A 136 13.47 -7.01 7.60
C LEU A 136 13.62 -6.38 8.97
N ASP A 137 13.94 -5.09 9.01
CA ASP A 137 14.19 -4.34 10.23
C ASP A 137 12.95 -4.25 11.12
N VAL A 138 11.80 -3.88 10.57
CA VAL A 138 10.55 -3.78 11.34
C VAL A 138 10.15 -5.10 11.96
N VAL A 139 10.19 -6.21 11.21
CA VAL A 139 9.80 -7.52 11.74
C VAL A 139 10.75 -7.94 12.85
N ARG A 140 12.07 -7.82 12.64
CA ARG A 140 13.08 -8.16 13.65
C ARG A 140 12.97 -7.33 14.93
N ARG A 141 12.76 -6.03 14.80
CA ARG A 141 12.58 -5.16 15.98
C ARG A 141 11.32 -5.51 16.75
N LEU A 142 10.21 -5.80 16.06
CA LEU A 142 8.97 -6.21 16.70
C LEU A 142 9.12 -7.54 17.43
N ILE A 143 9.71 -8.55 16.80
CA ILE A 143 9.95 -9.86 17.41
C ILE A 143 10.87 -9.74 18.64
N LYS A 144 11.97 -8.99 18.52
CA LYS A 144 12.90 -8.75 19.63
C LYS A 144 12.22 -8.05 20.80
N ASP A 145 11.52 -6.93 20.53
CA ASP A 145 10.85 -6.17 21.61
C ASP A 145 9.73 -6.99 22.27
N THR A 146 9.01 -7.80 21.49
CA THR A 146 7.94 -8.67 22.00
C THR A 146 8.54 -9.81 22.87
N SER A 147 9.63 -10.43 22.45
CA SER A 147 10.34 -11.45 23.21
C SER A 147 10.86 -10.92 24.56
N SER A 148 11.43 -9.71 24.55
CA SER A 148 12.01 -9.08 25.73
C SER A 148 10.96 -8.54 26.71
N ASN A 149 9.82 -8.02 26.21
CA ASN A 149 8.82 -7.31 27.02
C ASN A 149 7.52 -8.09 27.26
N GLY A 150 7.32 -9.22 26.58
CA GLY A 150 6.13 -10.04 26.71
C GLY A 150 4.87 -9.44 26.04
N ALA A 151 3.72 -10.06 26.29
CA ALA A 151 2.43 -9.65 25.73
C ALA A 151 1.87 -8.38 26.41
N GLY A 152 0.92 -7.71 25.70
CA GLY A 152 0.18 -6.56 26.22
C GLY A 152 0.67 -5.19 25.73
N LYS A 153 1.65 -5.15 24.81
CA LYS A 153 2.15 -3.92 24.20
C LYS A 153 1.40 -3.55 22.93
N LYS A 154 1.50 -2.26 22.58
CA LYS A 154 0.96 -1.68 21.35
C LYS A 154 2.09 -1.13 20.51
N TYR A 155 2.05 -1.40 19.22
CA TYR A 155 3.06 -0.97 18.26
C TYR A 155 2.38 -0.28 17.07
N LEU A 156 2.85 0.91 16.72
CA LEU A 156 2.45 1.62 15.51
C LEU A 156 3.55 1.51 14.46
N ILE A 157 3.22 0.95 13.32
CA ILE A 157 4.12 0.80 12.18
C ILE A 157 3.63 1.73 11.06
N GLN A 158 4.35 2.83 10.85
CA GLN A 158 4.04 3.78 9.80
C GLN A 158 4.90 3.49 8.56
N HIS A 159 4.32 2.80 7.61
CA HIS A 159 4.95 2.49 6.33
C HIS A 159 4.13 3.07 5.17
N SER A 160 4.79 3.79 4.25
CA SER A 160 4.13 4.46 3.12
C SER A 160 3.28 3.49 2.28
N ALA A 161 2.33 4.03 1.53
CA ALA A 161 1.62 3.26 0.52
C ALA A 161 2.63 2.65 -0.47
N GLY A 162 2.41 1.39 -0.88
CA GLY A 162 3.33 0.69 -1.80
C GLY A 162 4.62 0.15 -1.16
N SER A 163 4.83 0.32 0.14
CA SER A 163 6.01 -0.20 0.86
C SER A 163 6.06 -1.73 0.98
N GLY A 164 5.01 -2.44 0.57
CA GLY A 164 4.91 -3.89 0.75
C GLY A 164 4.50 -4.31 2.16
N LYS A 165 3.64 -3.55 2.82
CA LYS A 165 3.08 -3.84 4.16
C LYS A 165 2.54 -5.25 4.29
N SER A 166 1.82 -5.75 3.28
CA SER A 166 1.25 -7.11 3.31
C SER A 166 2.31 -8.20 3.51
N ASN A 167 3.50 -8.06 2.89
CA ASN A 167 4.60 -8.99 3.13
C ASN A 167 5.13 -8.87 4.56
N SER A 168 5.32 -7.64 5.08
CA SER A 168 5.74 -7.44 6.46
C SER A 168 4.75 -8.04 7.46
N ILE A 169 3.45 -7.88 7.22
CA ILE A 169 2.38 -8.48 8.02
C ILE A 169 2.45 -10.00 7.98
N THR A 170 2.63 -10.58 6.79
CA THR A 170 2.75 -12.03 6.63
C THR A 170 3.96 -12.57 7.39
N TRP A 171 5.14 -11.99 7.20
CA TRP A 171 6.36 -12.41 7.91
C TRP A 171 6.25 -12.24 9.43
N LEU A 172 5.62 -11.15 9.88
CA LEU A 172 5.38 -10.91 11.30
C LEU A 172 4.42 -11.96 11.88
N ALA A 173 3.31 -12.26 11.20
CA ALA A 173 2.33 -13.24 11.68
C ALA A 173 2.96 -14.62 11.90
N TYR A 174 3.80 -15.07 10.97
CA TYR A 174 4.50 -16.35 11.10
C TYR A 174 5.53 -16.37 12.23
N GLN A 175 6.29 -15.29 12.41
CA GLN A 175 7.29 -15.25 13.45
C GLN A 175 6.69 -15.07 14.85
N LEU A 176 5.55 -14.36 14.97
CA LEU A 176 4.86 -14.19 16.25
C LEU A 176 4.30 -15.51 16.84
N ILE A 177 3.93 -16.47 16.01
CA ILE A 177 3.49 -17.79 16.52
C ILE A 177 4.64 -18.63 17.08
N GLU A 178 5.88 -18.25 16.80
CA GLU A 178 7.11 -18.92 17.23
C GLU A 178 7.96 -18.06 18.15
N VAL A 179 7.46 -16.93 18.65
CA VAL A 179 8.20 -16.07 19.56
C VAL A 179 8.12 -16.61 21.00
N TYR A 180 9.28 -16.76 21.64
CA TYR A 180 9.41 -17.18 23.01
C TYR A 180 9.86 -16.01 23.89
N PRO A 181 9.47 -15.96 25.18
CA PRO A 181 9.96 -14.94 26.09
C PRO A 181 11.45 -15.13 26.39
N GLU A 182 12.23 -14.03 26.38
CA GLU A 182 13.66 -14.07 26.70
C GLU A 182 13.95 -14.41 28.16
N ASN A 183 13.02 -14.12 29.05
CA ASN A 183 13.17 -14.35 30.48
C ASN A 183 11.81 -14.61 31.16
N THR A 184 11.82 -15.10 32.38
CA THR A 184 10.64 -15.42 33.16
C THR A 184 9.73 -14.21 33.44
N ASN A 185 10.29 -12.99 33.51
CA ASN A 185 9.52 -11.76 33.70
C ASN A 185 8.72 -11.39 32.43
N SER A 186 9.20 -11.76 31.23
CA SER A 186 8.51 -11.57 29.97
C SER A 186 7.39 -12.61 29.74
N ALA A 187 7.46 -13.75 30.42
CA ALA A 187 6.57 -14.88 30.19
C ALA A 187 5.14 -14.64 30.72
N LYS A 188 4.92 -13.75 31.67
CA LYS A 188 3.61 -13.41 32.26
C LYS A 188 2.77 -14.64 32.51
N ASN A 189 2.62 -15.48 33.13
CA ASN A 189 1.76 -16.67 33.30
C ASN A 189 2.00 -17.83 32.32
N LYS A 190 3.05 -17.80 31.49
CA LYS A 190 3.44 -18.92 30.64
C LYS A 190 4.81 -19.46 31.04
N ASP A 191 5.05 -20.74 30.75
CA ASP A 191 6.39 -21.32 30.85
C ASP A 191 7.30 -20.66 29.81
N SER A 192 8.57 -20.42 30.14
CA SER A 192 9.58 -19.89 29.21
C SER A 192 9.81 -20.77 27.98
N ASN A 193 9.39 -22.02 28.04
CA ASN A 193 9.48 -23.01 26.97
C ASN A 193 8.21 -23.03 26.05
N GLU A 194 7.21 -22.20 26.34
CA GLU A 194 6.02 -22.07 25.51
C GLU A 194 6.07 -20.80 24.67
N PRO A 195 5.53 -20.81 23.44
CA PRO A 195 5.37 -19.60 22.64
C PRO A 195 4.56 -18.54 23.38
N LEU A 196 4.99 -17.27 23.26
CA LEU A 196 4.34 -16.16 23.96
C LEU A 196 2.87 -15.99 23.58
N PHE A 197 2.51 -16.24 22.31
CA PHE A 197 1.14 -16.13 21.84
C PHE A 197 0.54 -17.49 21.48
N ASP A 198 -0.68 -17.71 21.91
CA ASP A 198 -1.48 -18.89 21.52
C ASP A 198 -1.94 -18.80 20.07
N SER A 199 -2.30 -17.60 19.63
CA SER A 199 -2.69 -17.32 18.24
C SER A 199 -2.40 -15.89 17.83
N VAL A 200 -2.20 -15.72 16.52
CA VAL A 200 -2.07 -14.43 15.85
C VAL A 200 -3.34 -14.16 15.04
N ILE A 201 -3.97 -13.02 15.28
CA ILE A 201 -5.18 -12.60 14.59
C ILE A 201 -4.83 -11.48 13.63
N VAL A 202 -5.04 -11.68 12.34
CA VAL A 202 -4.79 -10.68 11.30
C VAL A 202 -6.12 -10.08 10.87
N VAL A 203 -6.25 -8.78 11.10
CA VAL A 203 -7.46 -7.99 10.81
C VAL A 203 -7.21 -7.15 9.57
N THR A 204 -8.03 -7.35 8.52
CA THR A 204 -7.92 -6.63 7.25
C THR A 204 -9.16 -5.77 6.98
N ASP A 205 -9.02 -4.68 6.22
CA ASP A 205 -10.13 -3.78 5.92
C ASP A 205 -11.16 -4.40 4.96
N ARG A 206 -10.75 -5.19 3.97
CA ARG A 206 -11.64 -5.63 2.89
C ARG A 206 -11.56 -7.12 2.59
N ARG A 207 -12.71 -7.70 2.20
CA ARG A 207 -12.82 -9.12 1.76
C ARG A 207 -11.84 -9.50 0.64
N LEU A 208 -11.49 -8.58 -0.27
CA LEU A 208 -10.52 -8.83 -1.35
C LEU A 208 -9.07 -8.83 -0.85
N LEU A 209 -8.71 -7.89 0.04
CA LEU A 209 -7.41 -7.89 0.73
C LEU A 209 -7.29 -9.10 1.65
N ASP A 210 -8.40 -9.46 2.32
CA ASP A 210 -8.52 -10.68 3.11
C ASP A 210 -8.23 -11.94 2.27
N LYS A 211 -8.77 -12.05 1.06
CA LYS A 211 -8.48 -13.17 0.15
C LYS A 211 -7.01 -13.19 -0.28
N GLN A 212 -6.47 -12.06 -0.73
CA GLN A 212 -5.08 -11.95 -1.18
C GLN A 212 -4.09 -12.17 -0.03
N LEU A 213 -4.36 -11.58 1.13
CA LEU A 213 -3.51 -11.78 2.31
C LEU A 213 -3.61 -13.21 2.84
N ARG A 214 -4.80 -13.83 2.82
CA ARG A 214 -4.97 -15.25 3.14
C ARG A 214 -4.25 -16.17 2.17
N GLU A 215 -4.30 -15.88 0.88
CA GLU A 215 -3.56 -16.62 -0.14
C GLU A 215 -2.06 -16.47 0.11
N ASN A 216 -1.56 -15.25 0.30
CA ASN A 216 -0.18 -15.00 0.67
C ASN A 216 0.24 -15.71 1.96
N ILE A 217 -0.60 -15.66 3.01
CA ILE A 217 -0.33 -16.36 4.26
C ILE A 217 -0.37 -17.88 4.05
N LYS A 218 -1.31 -18.43 3.29
CA LYS A 218 -1.39 -19.87 2.99
C LYS A 218 -0.22 -20.36 2.14
N GLU A 219 0.23 -19.57 1.17
CA GLU A 219 1.36 -19.90 0.30
C GLU A 219 2.68 -19.88 1.06
N PHE A 220 2.76 -19.10 2.15
CA PHE A 220 3.94 -19.06 3.01
C PHE A 220 4.14 -20.36 3.80
N SER A 221 3.10 -21.16 4.00
CA SER A 221 3.21 -22.31 4.89
C SER A 221 3.28 -23.62 4.10
N GLU A 222 4.38 -24.34 4.28
CA GLU A 222 4.41 -25.79 4.09
C GLU A 222 3.37 -26.49 4.99
N VAL A 223 2.87 -25.79 6.01
CA VAL A 223 1.89 -26.25 6.99
C VAL A 223 0.51 -25.61 6.73
N LYS A 224 -0.16 -26.06 5.68
CA LYS A 224 -1.51 -25.60 5.26
C LYS A 224 -2.58 -25.62 6.36
N ASN A 225 -2.29 -26.21 7.50
CA ASN A 225 -3.26 -26.48 8.58
C ASN A 225 -3.28 -25.46 9.72
N ILE A 226 -2.37 -24.46 9.76
CA ILE A 226 -2.31 -23.51 10.88
C ILE A 226 -3.11 -22.24 10.66
N VAL A 227 -3.63 -22.00 9.44
CA VAL A 227 -4.37 -20.78 9.06
C VAL A 227 -5.86 -21.07 8.93
N ALA A 228 -6.70 -20.24 9.53
CA ALA A 228 -8.16 -20.30 9.36
C ALA A 228 -8.78 -18.90 9.25
N PRO A 229 -9.90 -18.74 8.51
CA PRO A 229 -10.73 -17.56 8.62
C PRO A 229 -11.61 -17.64 9.86
N ALA A 230 -11.94 -16.50 10.47
CA ALA A 230 -12.97 -16.39 11.49
C ALA A 230 -13.85 -15.16 11.24
N TYR A 231 -15.16 -15.36 11.33
CA TYR A 231 -16.16 -14.32 11.10
C TYR A 231 -17.10 -14.10 12.28
N SER A 232 -16.96 -14.93 13.33
CA SER A 232 -17.73 -14.90 14.57
C SER A 232 -16.89 -15.39 15.74
N SER A 233 -17.36 -15.18 16.97
CA SER A 233 -16.72 -15.72 18.18
C SER A 233 -16.70 -17.26 18.19
N SER A 234 -17.74 -17.89 17.64
CA SER A 234 -17.79 -19.37 17.51
C SER A 234 -16.75 -19.89 16.53
N ASP A 235 -16.51 -19.17 15.40
CA ASP A 235 -15.47 -19.55 14.44
C ASP A 235 -14.08 -19.41 15.06
N LEU A 236 -13.84 -18.33 15.83
CA LEU A 236 -12.59 -18.14 16.56
C LEU A 236 -12.35 -19.30 17.54
N LYS A 237 -13.35 -19.62 18.35
CA LYS A 237 -13.26 -20.70 19.33
C LYS A 237 -12.97 -22.04 18.63
N SER A 238 -13.74 -22.37 17.59
CA SER A 238 -13.53 -23.56 16.78
C SER A 238 -12.14 -23.61 16.13
N ALA A 239 -11.65 -22.48 15.60
CA ALA A 239 -10.31 -22.40 15.03
C ALA A 239 -9.23 -22.69 16.08
N LEU A 240 -9.35 -22.12 17.27
CA LEU A 240 -8.42 -22.33 18.38
C LEU A 240 -8.46 -23.79 18.90
N GLU A 241 -9.64 -24.37 19.04
CA GLU A 241 -9.84 -25.77 19.43
C GLU A 241 -9.22 -26.75 18.42
N ASN A 242 -9.26 -26.38 17.12
CA ASN A 242 -8.63 -27.14 16.03
C ASN A 242 -7.12 -26.82 15.84
N GLY A 243 -6.48 -26.16 16.79
CA GLY A 243 -5.05 -25.88 16.76
C GLY A 243 -4.60 -24.87 15.70
N LYS A 244 -5.51 -24.01 15.21
CA LYS A 244 -5.16 -22.94 14.27
C LYS A 244 -4.43 -21.83 15.00
N ARG A 245 -3.27 -21.46 14.50
CA ARG A 245 -2.40 -20.47 15.14
C ARG A 245 -2.43 -19.11 14.47
N ILE A 246 -2.82 -19.01 13.18
CA ILE A 246 -3.04 -17.76 12.46
C ILE A 246 -4.49 -17.69 12.03
N ILE A 247 -5.18 -16.64 12.46
CA ILE A 247 -6.59 -16.44 12.20
C ILE A 247 -6.75 -15.13 11.43
N VAL A 248 -7.42 -15.17 10.28
CA VAL A 248 -7.63 -14.01 9.44
C VAL A 248 -9.09 -13.59 9.46
N THR A 249 -9.34 -12.32 9.71
CA THR A 249 -10.69 -11.76 9.77
C THR A 249 -10.74 -10.37 9.14
N THR A 250 -11.95 -9.88 8.89
CA THR A 250 -12.16 -8.51 8.42
C THR A 250 -12.51 -7.58 9.57
N ILE A 251 -12.23 -6.29 9.38
CA ILE A 251 -12.50 -5.27 10.39
C ILE A 251 -13.98 -5.23 10.82
N GLN A 252 -14.92 -5.51 9.90
CA GLN A 252 -16.36 -5.55 10.18
C GLN A 252 -16.76 -6.75 11.06
N LYS A 253 -15.95 -7.80 11.06
CA LYS A 253 -16.19 -9.03 11.85
C LYS A 253 -15.40 -9.05 13.15
N PHE A 254 -14.37 -8.24 13.25
CA PHE A 254 -13.50 -8.17 14.41
C PHE A 254 -14.26 -7.90 15.73
N PRO A 255 -15.28 -7.03 15.81
CA PRO A 255 -16.08 -6.84 17.02
C PRO A 255 -16.67 -8.14 17.59
N PHE A 256 -17.13 -9.02 16.73
CA PHE A 256 -17.70 -10.33 17.15
C PHE A 256 -16.63 -11.32 17.62
N ILE A 257 -15.39 -11.12 17.18
CA ILE A 257 -14.23 -11.94 17.58
C ILE A 257 -13.66 -11.46 18.91
N VAL A 258 -13.70 -10.15 19.15
CA VAL A 258 -13.22 -9.54 20.40
C VAL A 258 -13.90 -10.12 21.63
N ASP A 259 -15.20 -10.40 21.56
CA ASP A 259 -15.92 -11.05 22.66
C ASP A 259 -15.31 -12.42 22.98
N GLY A 260 -15.06 -13.23 21.95
CA GLY A 260 -14.40 -14.53 22.11
C GLY A 260 -12.99 -14.46 22.69
N ILE A 261 -12.22 -13.41 22.35
CA ILE A 261 -10.88 -13.17 22.93
C ILE A 261 -10.98 -12.80 24.41
N ALA A 262 -11.93 -11.92 24.77
CA ALA A 262 -12.14 -11.49 26.15
C ALA A 262 -12.53 -12.66 27.08
N ASP A 263 -13.33 -13.62 26.57
CA ASP A 263 -13.74 -14.81 27.32
C ASP A 263 -12.59 -15.80 27.55
N MET A 264 -11.49 -15.67 26.79
CA MET A 264 -10.31 -16.54 26.88
C MET A 264 -9.13 -15.84 27.58
N SER A 265 -9.35 -15.33 28.79
CA SER A 265 -8.37 -14.58 29.56
C SER A 265 -7.08 -15.35 29.94
N ASN A 266 -7.13 -16.69 29.86
CA ASN A 266 -5.97 -17.56 30.07
C ASN A 266 -5.09 -17.73 28.84
N LYS A 267 -5.50 -17.21 27.67
CA LYS A 267 -4.75 -17.26 26.41
C LYS A 267 -4.17 -15.89 26.07
N GLN A 268 -3.07 -15.89 25.31
CA GLN A 268 -2.42 -14.68 24.85
C GLN A 268 -2.50 -14.55 23.33
N PHE A 269 -2.83 -13.36 22.85
CA PHE A 269 -3.07 -13.08 21.44
C PHE A 269 -2.14 -11.99 20.92
N ALA A 270 -1.71 -12.13 19.66
CA ALA A 270 -1.16 -11.03 18.88
C ALA A 270 -2.20 -10.59 17.84
N VAL A 271 -2.54 -9.31 17.80
CA VAL A 271 -3.51 -8.75 16.85
C VAL A 271 -2.79 -7.82 15.89
N ILE A 272 -2.73 -8.20 14.62
CA ILE A 272 -2.13 -7.39 13.55
C ILE A 272 -3.26 -6.72 12.78
N ILE A 273 -3.22 -5.39 12.67
CA ILE A 273 -4.26 -4.60 12.00
C ILE A 273 -3.65 -3.92 10.77
N ASP A 274 -4.18 -4.26 9.58
CA ASP A 274 -3.77 -3.64 8.31
C ASP A 274 -4.71 -2.50 7.95
N GLU A 275 -4.13 -1.33 7.62
CA GLU A 275 -4.81 -0.10 7.16
C GLU A 275 -6.15 0.18 7.87
N ALA A 276 -6.11 0.32 9.18
CA ALA A 276 -7.28 0.47 10.03
C ALA A 276 -8.05 1.81 9.85
N HIS A 277 -7.79 2.55 8.81
CA HIS A 277 -8.53 3.75 8.44
C HIS A 277 -9.32 3.49 7.15
N SER A 278 -10.45 2.86 7.26
CA SER A 278 -11.33 2.70 6.11
C SER A 278 -12.36 3.82 6.06
N SER A 279 -12.30 4.58 5.00
CA SER A 279 -13.42 5.37 4.52
C SER A 279 -14.49 4.42 3.97
N GLN A 280 -15.41 3.95 4.80
CA GLN A 280 -16.58 3.21 4.31
C GLN A 280 -17.85 3.98 4.62
N SER A 281 -18.53 4.40 3.57
CA SER A 281 -19.87 4.97 3.58
C SER A 281 -20.95 3.90 3.83
N GLY A 282 -21.92 4.21 4.63
CA GLY A 282 -23.25 3.62 4.64
C GLY A 282 -23.39 2.32 5.45
N THR A 283 -23.65 1.21 4.79
CA THR A 283 -24.16 -0.02 5.41
C THR A 283 -23.20 -0.74 6.35
N SER A 284 -21.88 -0.56 6.19
CA SER A 284 -20.89 -1.20 7.07
C SER A 284 -20.73 -0.43 8.40
N ALA A 285 -20.86 0.88 8.36
CA ALA A 285 -20.88 1.73 9.56
C ALA A 285 -22.13 1.47 10.40
N ASP A 286 -23.31 1.33 9.76
CA ASP A 286 -24.57 1.02 10.41
C ASP A 286 -24.55 -0.35 11.12
N ASN A 287 -23.95 -1.36 10.48
CA ASN A 287 -23.83 -2.68 11.09
C ASN A 287 -22.87 -2.69 12.29
N LEU A 288 -21.79 -1.91 12.25
CA LEU A 288 -20.89 -1.77 13.38
C LEU A 288 -21.53 -0.94 14.49
N ASN A 289 -22.22 0.15 14.16
CA ASN A 289 -22.95 0.97 15.14
C ASN A 289 -24.02 0.17 15.86
N ARG A 290 -24.76 -0.70 15.15
CA ARG A 290 -25.71 -1.65 15.77
C ARG A 290 -25.02 -2.65 16.69
N ALA A 291 -23.88 -3.19 16.29
CA ALA A 291 -23.08 -4.09 17.13
C ALA A 291 -22.50 -3.41 18.37
N LEU A 292 -22.27 -2.09 18.30
CA LEU A 292 -21.74 -1.26 19.40
C LEU A 292 -22.83 -0.60 20.26
N GLY A 293 -24.12 -0.74 19.90
CA GLY A 293 -25.23 -0.16 20.63
C GLY A 293 -25.29 1.39 20.56
N SER A 294 -24.62 2.02 19.59
CA SER A 294 -24.63 3.47 19.40
C SER A 294 -25.59 3.87 18.27
N ASN A 295 -26.49 4.83 18.57
CA ASN A 295 -27.48 5.36 17.62
C ASN A 295 -27.03 6.64 16.92
N GLU A 296 -25.75 7.03 17.01
CA GLU A 296 -25.23 8.24 16.38
C GLU A 296 -24.63 7.94 15.01
N ASP A 297 -24.93 8.82 14.03
CA ASP A 297 -24.26 8.88 12.74
C ASP A 297 -22.79 9.24 12.96
N ILE A 298 -21.93 8.22 12.96
CA ILE A 298 -20.52 8.38 13.24
C ILE A 298 -19.77 8.41 11.92
N ASP A 299 -19.04 9.47 11.69
CA ASP A 299 -18.13 9.62 10.56
C ASP A 299 -17.19 8.40 10.45
N ALA A 300 -17.03 7.89 9.23
CA ALA A 300 -16.20 6.72 8.89
C ALA A 300 -14.72 6.86 9.29
N GLU A 301 -14.34 7.98 9.85
CA GLU A 301 -12.97 8.34 10.22
C GLU A 301 -12.46 7.65 11.50
N ASP A 302 -13.31 6.93 12.25
CA ASP A 302 -13.02 6.57 13.66
C ASP A 302 -12.96 5.06 13.95
N TYR A 303 -12.82 4.20 12.94
CA TYR A 303 -12.81 2.74 13.15
C TYR A 303 -11.67 2.23 14.05
N GLN A 304 -10.46 2.79 13.93
CA GLN A 304 -9.35 2.44 14.82
C GLN A 304 -9.63 2.84 16.26
N ASP A 305 -10.14 4.05 16.42
CA ASP A 305 -10.46 4.59 17.72
C ASP A 305 -11.56 3.77 18.39
N LYS A 306 -12.56 3.33 17.65
CA LYS A 306 -13.64 2.47 18.17
C LYS A 306 -13.18 1.05 18.49
N ILE A 307 -12.38 0.44 17.63
CA ILE A 307 -11.77 -0.87 17.94
C ILE A 307 -10.97 -0.74 19.24
N LEU A 308 -10.19 0.32 19.41
CA LEU A 308 -9.43 0.57 20.63
C LEU A 308 -10.29 0.83 21.85
N GLU A 309 -11.39 1.57 21.71
CA GLU A 309 -12.34 1.80 22.79
C GLU A 309 -13.04 0.51 23.21
N MET A 310 -13.46 -0.32 22.24
CA MET A 310 -13.96 -1.66 22.52
C MET A 310 -12.95 -2.51 23.26
N MET A 311 -11.70 -2.49 22.81
CA MET A 311 -10.61 -3.23 23.43
C MET A 311 -10.30 -2.74 24.84
N LYS A 312 -10.42 -1.44 25.11
CA LYS A 312 -10.28 -0.84 26.45
C LYS A 312 -11.47 -1.16 27.34
N SER A 313 -12.69 -0.98 26.85
CA SER A 313 -13.91 -1.20 27.62
C SER A 313 -14.08 -2.66 28.06
N ARG A 314 -13.51 -3.60 27.33
CA ARG A 314 -13.56 -5.04 27.61
C ARG A 314 -12.32 -5.60 28.33
N LYS A 315 -11.47 -4.77 28.91
CA LYS A 315 -10.25 -5.15 29.66
C LYS A 315 -9.23 -6.01 28.87
N MET A 316 -9.27 -5.94 27.54
CA MET A 316 -8.40 -6.75 26.67
C MET A 316 -6.94 -6.34 26.65
N THR A 317 -6.52 -5.34 27.41
CA THR A 317 -5.16 -4.83 27.39
C THR A 317 -4.12 -5.74 28.04
N SER A 318 -4.54 -6.76 28.78
CA SER A 318 -3.62 -7.63 29.54
C SER A 318 -3.20 -8.90 28.81
N ASN A 319 -4.04 -9.43 27.89
CA ASN A 319 -3.79 -10.70 27.20
C ASN A 319 -3.60 -10.58 25.69
N ALA A 320 -3.49 -9.35 25.15
CA ALA A 320 -3.26 -9.15 23.73
C ALA A 320 -2.23 -8.03 23.45
N SER A 321 -1.35 -8.27 22.49
CA SER A 321 -0.48 -7.25 21.88
C SER A 321 -1.04 -6.80 20.54
N TYR A 322 -0.84 -5.53 20.18
CA TYR A 322 -1.41 -4.92 18.99
C TYR A 322 -0.33 -4.35 18.08
N PHE A 323 -0.42 -4.70 16.80
CA PHE A 323 0.52 -4.31 15.75
C PHE A 323 -0.26 -3.59 14.65
N ALA A 324 -0.33 -2.26 14.72
CA ALA A 324 -1.08 -1.44 13.78
C ALA A 324 -0.19 -0.96 12.62
N PHE A 325 -0.48 -1.44 11.41
CA PHE A 325 0.17 -1.00 10.18
C PHE A 325 -0.65 0.09 9.49
N THR A 326 -0.04 1.22 9.17
CA THR A 326 -0.71 2.32 8.46
C THR A 326 0.28 3.10 7.61
N ALA A 327 -0.20 3.72 6.54
CA ALA A 327 0.60 4.67 5.76
C ALA A 327 0.56 6.10 6.36
N THR A 328 -0.56 6.46 6.98
CA THR A 328 -0.89 7.83 7.38
C THR A 328 -1.62 7.83 8.72
N PRO A 329 -0.90 7.71 9.86
CA PRO A 329 -1.53 7.76 11.17
C PRO A 329 -2.10 9.16 11.43
N LYS A 330 -3.25 9.23 12.11
CA LYS A 330 -3.77 10.45 12.71
C LYS A 330 -3.01 10.75 14.00
N ASN A 331 -3.08 11.98 14.49
CA ASN A 331 -2.49 12.35 15.79
C ASN A 331 -3.05 11.50 16.93
N THR A 332 -4.36 11.23 16.92
CA THR A 332 -5.02 10.35 17.88
C THR A 332 -4.50 8.90 17.83
N THR A 333 -4.13 8.41 16.64
CA THR A 333 -3.52 7.09 16.47
C THR A 333 -2.09 7.08 17.02
N LEU A 334 -1.32 8.15 16.78
CA LEU A 334 0.02 8.32 17.34
C LEU A 334 -0.02 8.38 18.87
N GLU A 335 -0.94 9.09 19.47
CA GLU A 335 -1.11 9.16 20.93
C GLU A 335 -1.48 7.80 21.55
N LYS A 336 -2.26 6.97 20.84
CA LYS A 336 -2.76 5.69 21.36
C LYS A 336 -1.79 4.52 21.16
N PHE A 337 -1.02 4.52 20.07
CA PHE A 337 -0.14 3.41 19.67
C PHE A 337 1.33 3.79 19.57
N GLY A 338 1.63 5.07 19.45
CA GLY A 338 2.99 5.57 19.29
C GLY A 338 3.80 5.50 20.58
N VAL A 339 5.10 5.65 20.43
CA VAL A 339 6.07 5.74 21.52
C VAL A 339 6.19 7.20 21.92
N LYS A 340 5.87 7.52 23.18
CA LYS A 340 6.01 8.86 23.73
C LYS A 340 7.48 9.26 23.81
N GLN A 341 7.82 10.42 23.27
CA GLN A 341 9.16 11.01 23.29
C GLN A 341 9.34 11.91 24.51
N GLU A 342 10.59 12.30 24.78
CA GLU A 342 10.94 13.20 25.91
C GLU A 342 10.30 14.59 25.78
N ASP A 343 10.12 15.09 24.56
CA ASP A 343 9.45 16.36 24.25
C ASP A 343 7.93 16.30 24.36
N GLY A 344 7.36 15.13 24.72
CA GLY A 344 5.92 14.90 24.84
C GLY A 344 5.23 14.54 23.53
N SER A 345 5.92 14.56 22.41
CA SER A 345 5.40 14.09 21.11
C SER A 345 5.31 12.55 21.06
N TYR A 346 4.59 12.04 20.06
CA TYR A 346 4.46 10.60 19.85
C TYR A 346 5.00 10.24 18.47
N GLN A 347 5.82 9.21 18.41
CA GLN A 347 6.38 8.68 17.16
C GLN A 347 5.97 7.22 16.95
N PRO A 348 5.89 6.75 15.68
CA PRO A 348 5.68 5.34 15.42
C PRO A 348 6.88 4.50 15.93
N PHE A 349 6.62 3.25 16.29
CA PHE A 349 7.67 2.30 16.67
C PHE A 349 8.65 2.07 15.51
N HIS A 350 8.13 2.07 14.28
CA HIS A 350 8.95 1.96 13.06
C HIS A 350 8.37 2.82 11.94
N LEU A 351 9.24 3.54 11.24
CA LEU A 351 8.87 4.45 10.16
C LEU A 351 9.60 4.10 8.86
N TYR A 352 8.83 3.91 7.78
CA TYR A 352 9.29 3.98 6.41
C TYR A 352 8.49 5.07 5.70
N SER A 353 9.09 6.24 5.57
CA SER A 353 8.39 7.47 5.17
C SER A 353 7.99 7.47 3.69
N MET A 354 7.01 8.30 3.33
CA MET A 354 6.65 8.55 1.94
C MET A 354 7.81 9.22 1.19
N LYS A 355 8.54 10.14 1.83
CA LYS A 355 9.73 10.78 1.26
C LYS A 355 10.77 9.74 0.88
N GLN A 356 11.11 8.83 1.79
CA GLN A 356 12.06 7.76 1.51
C GLN A 356 11.60 6.89 0.34
N ALA A 357 10.33 6.52 0.31
CA ALA A 357 9.77 5.69 -0.76
C ALA A 357 9.80 6.37 -2.14
N ILE A 358 9.59 7.69 -2.20
CA ILE A 358 9.71 8.50 -3.42
C ILE A 358 11.18 8.59 -3.87
N GLU A 359 12.08 8.94 -2.96
CA GLU A 359 13.50 9.11 -3.25
C GLU A 359 14.20 7.79 -3.64
N GLU A 360 13.71 6.66 -3.13
CA GLU A 360 14.14 5.31 -3.52
C GLU A 360 13.53 4.87 -4.87
N GLY A 361 12.61 5.65 -5.45
CA GLY A 361 11.95 5.35 -6.72
C GLY A 361 10.90 4.23 -6.60
N PHE A 362 10.43 3.95 -5.39
CA PHE A 362 9.47 2.89 -5.13
C PHE A 362 8.02 3.31 -5.41
N ILE A 363 7.71 4.56 -5.11
CA ILE A 363 6.50 5.26 -5.48
C ILE A 363 6.85 6.56 -6.20
N LEU A 364 5.91 7.05 -6.98
CA LEU A 364 6.08 8.27 -7.75
C LEU A 364 5.67 9.50 -6.93
N ASP A 365 6.29 10.65 -7.20
CA ASP A 365 5.92 11.91 -6.58
C ASP A 365 4.69 12.50 -7.27
N VAL A 366 3.55 12.34 -6.65
CA VAL A 366 2.26 12.83 -7.18
C VAL A 366 2.16 14.35 -7.07
N LEU A 367 2.83 14.96 -6.08
CA LEU A 367 2.76 16.40 -5.85
C LEU A 367 3.59 17.20 -6.84
N ALA A 368 4.57 16.58 -7.51
CA ALA A 368 5.39 17.24 -8.53
C ALA A 368 4.54 17.83 -9.70
N HIS A 369 3.37 17.23 -9.97
CA HIS A 369 2.47 17.65 -11.05
C HIS A 369 1.04 17.89 -10.55
N TYR A 370 0.91 18.36 -9.30
CA TYR A 370 -0.36 18.81 -8.74
C TYR A 370 -0.62 20.25 -9.15
N THR A 371 -1.78 20.49 -9.75
CA THR A 371 -2.19 21.80 -10.26
C THR A 371 -3.62 22.09 -9.83
N THR A 372 -3.88 23.29 -9.28
CA THR A 372 -5.24 23.75 -9.08
C THR A 372 -5.84 24.23 -10.40
N TYR A 373 -7.14 24.15 -10.52
CA TYR A 373 -7.83 24.66 -11.72
C TYR A 373 -7.51 26.14 -11.99
N ARG A 374 -7.41 26.95 -10.94
CA ARG A 374 -7.04 28.38 -11.06
C ARG A 374 -5.63 28.56 -11.65
N SER A 375 -4.66 27.83 -11.12
CA SER A 375 -3.27 27.91 -11.64
C SER A 375 -3.17 27.35 -13.06
N TYR A 376 -3.87 26.26 -13.36
CA TYR A 376 -3.94 25.70 -14.71
C TYR A 376 -4.53 26.70 -15.71
N TYR A 377 -5.58 27.40 -15.33
CA TYR A 377 -6.18 28.45 -16.14
C TYR A 377 -5.23 29.63 -16.39
N GLU A 378 -4.53 30.11 -15.34
CA GLU A 378 -3.55 31.21 -15.46
C GLU A 378 -2.38 30.84 -16.38
N ILE A 379 -1.90 29.58 -16.32
CA ILE A 379 -0.85 29.07 -17.22
C ILE A 379 -1.38 29.02 -18.66
N GLN A 380 -2.57 28.51 -18.91
CA GLN A 380 -3.18 28.49 -20.23
C GLN A 380 -3.34 29.91 -20.79
N LYS A 381 -3.80 30.85 -19.96
CA LYS A 381 -3.92 32.26 -20.35
C LYS A 381 -2.58 32.89 -20.74
N SER A 382 -1.53 32.60 -19.99
CA SER A 382 -0.18 33.12 -20.30
C SER A 382 0.40 32.55 -21.61
N ILE A 383 0.08 31.30 -21.94
CA ILE A 383 0.45 30.67 -23.21
C ILE A 383 -0.33 31.28 -24.37
N GLU A 384 -1.60 31.64 -24.14
CA GLU A 384 -2.49 32.24 -25.13
C GLU A 384 -2.08 33.68 -25.51
N GLU A 385 -1.60 34.44 -24.57
CA GLU A 385 -1.09 35.79 -24.79
C GLU A 385 0.26 35.80 -25.53
N ASN A 386 0.86 34.61 -25.77
CA ASN A 386 2.10 34.46 -26.52
C ASN A 386 1.80 34.29 -28.02
N PRO A 387 2.24 35.21 -28.90
CA PRO A 387 1.89 35.23 -30.33
C PRO A 387 2.39 34.04 -31.16
N LEU A 388 3.10 33.10 -30.56
CA LEU A 388 3.60 31.88 -31.21
C LEU A 388 2.65 30.67 -31.14
N PHE A 389 1.47 30.79 -30.51
CA PHE A 389 0.52 29.68 -30.37
C PHE A 389 -0.82 29.98 -31.07
N GLU A 390 -1.07 29.29 -32.18
CA GLU A 390 -2.38 29.32 -32.89
C GLU A 390 -3.36 28.28 -32.29
N THR A 391 -4.16 28.68 -31.31
CA THR A 391 -5.32 27.88 -30.88
C THR A 391 -6.52 28.73 -30.44
N ALA A 392 -6.94 29.62 -31.30
CA ALA A 392 -7.98 30.64 -31.02
C ALA A 392 -9.39 30.09 -30.64
N LYS A 393 -9.72 28.85 -30.97
CA LYS A 393 -11.08 28.28 -30.77
C LYS A 393 -11.30 27.67 -29.38
N ALA A 394 -10.30 27.05 -28.80
CA ALA A 394 -10.32 26.53 -27.42
C ALA A 394 -10.31 27.69 -26.40
N GLN A 395 -9.61 28.75 -26.72
CA GLN A 395 -9.42 29.99 -25.99
C GLN A 395 -10.71 30.76 -25.71
N LYS A 396 -11.56 30.91 -26.71
CA LYS A 396 -12.83 31.67 -26.62
C LYS A 396 -13.86 30.98 -25.69
N LYS A 397 -13.84 29.64 -25.65
CA LYS A 397 -14.67 28.85 -24.75
C LYS A 397 -14.18 28.94 -23.29
N LEU A 398 -12.87 28.89 -23.06
CA LEU A 398 -12.29 29.01 -21.71
C LEU A 398 -12.54 30.41 -21.10
N ARG A 399 -12.38 31.49 -21.89
CA ARG A 399 -12.64 32.87 -21.43
C ARG A 399 -14.12 33.10 -21.02
N ALA A 400 -15.05 32.73 -21.83
CA ALA A 400 -16.49 32.89 -21.56
C ALA A 400 -16.93 32.12 -20.30
N TYR A 401 -16.14 31.17 -19.87
CA TYR A 401 -16.40 30.26 -18.80
C TYR A 401 -15.93 30.75 -17.41
N VAL A 402 -14.74 31.33 -17.33
CA VAL A 402 -14.19 31.88 -16.08
C VAL A 402 -14.92 33.16 -15.65
N GLU A 403 -15.49 33.90 -16.62
CA GLU A 403 -16.28 35.12 -16.36
C GLU A 403 -17.69 34.84 -15.80
N LYS A 404 -18.18 33.61 -15.90
CA LYS A 404 -19.47 33.19 -15.32
C LYS A 404 -19.26 32.34 -14.04
N HIS A 405 -19.47 32.91 -12.90
CA HIS A 405 -19.22 32.43 -11.52
C HIS A 405 -19.95 31.13 -11.07
N GLN A 406 -20.47 30.28 -11.94
CA GLN A 406 -20.98 28.95 -11.54
C GLN A 406 -20.40 27.88 -12.47
N GLN A 407 -19.35 27.22 -12.01
CA GLN A 407 -18.78 26.06 -12.69
C GLN A 407 -19.76 24.88 -12.64
N THR A 408 -20.47 24.61 -13.72
CA THR A 408 -21.35 23.45 -13.82
C THR A 408 -20.56 22.16 -13.97
N ILE A 409 -21.14 21.04 -13.52
CA ILE A 409 -20.55 19.69 -13.69
C ILE A 409 -20.23 19.45 -15.17
N ALA A 410 -21.11 19.87 -16.09
CA ALA A 410 -20.93 19.69 -17.53
C ALA A 410 -19.62 20.32 -18.03
N THR A 411 -19.30 21.51 -17.57
CA THR A 411 -18.12 22.21 -18.04
C THR A 411 -16.82 21.72 -17.37
N LYS A 412 -16.88 21.35 -16.10
CA LYS A 412 -15.74 20.65 -15.47
C LYS A 412 -15.46 19.33 -16.20
N ALA A 413 -16.51 18.57 -16.58
CA ALA A 413 -16.40 17.34 -17.35
C ALA A 413 -15.75 17.56 -18.73
N GLU A 414 -16.13 18.64 -19.43
CA GLU A 414 -15.50 19.02 -20.71
C GLU A 414 -14.00 19.28 -20.55
N ILE A 415 -13.60 20.04 -19.54
CA ILE A 415 -12.20 20.35 -19.25
C ILE A 415 -11.41 19.07 -18.91
N MET A 416 -11.98 18.20 -18.07
CA MET A 416 -11.35 16.92 -17.70
C MET A 416 -11.11 16.06 -18.94
N LEU A 417 -12.09 15.95 -19.83
CA LEU A 417 -11.97 15.18 -21.07
C LEU A 417 -10.99 15.81 -22.05
N ASP A 418 -11.06 17.11 -22.25
CA ASP A 418 -10.14 17.84 -23.14
C ASP A 418 -8.70 17.64 -22.70
N HIS A 419 -8.42 17.83 -21.40
CA HIS A 419 -7.09 17.57 -20.85
C HIS A 419 -6.68 16.10 -21.03
N PHE A 420 -7.55 15.15 -20.68
CA PHE A 420 -7.24 13.73 -20.77
C PHE A 420 -6.93 13.29 -22.20
N ILE A 421 -7.76 13.72 -23.15
CA ILE A 421 -7.58 13.39 -24.57
C ILE A 421 -6.30 14.00 -25.12
N ASN A 422 -6.06 15.29 -24.87
CA ASN A 422 -4.94 16.01 -25.48
C ASN A 422 -3.60 15.67 -24.80
N SER A 423 -3.58 15.59 -23.47
CA SER A 423 -2.34 15.45 -22.69
C SER A 423 -1.98 14.01 -22.34
N VAL A 424 -2.93 13.06 -22.42
CA VAL A 424 -2.71 11.66 -22.03
C VAL A 424 -2.93 10.71 -23.20
N VAL A 425 -4.09 10.79 -23.87
CA VAL A 425 -4.45 9.83 -24.93
C VAL A 425 -3.63 10.09 -26.20
N LYS A 426 -3.64 11.33 -26.73
CA LYS A 426 -2.91 11.70 -27.96
C LYS A 426 -1.40 11.57 -27.80
N THR A 427 -0.87 11.84 -26.62
CA THR A 427 0.57 11.69 -26.31
C THR A 427 0.98 10.25 -26.06
N LYS A 428 0.03 9.31 -26.09
CA LYS A 428 0.25 7.86 -25.87
C LYS A 428 0.97 7.56 -24.55
N LYS A 429 0.69 8.31 -23.47
CA LYS A 429 1.26 8.04 -22.16
C LYS A 429 1.06 6.58 -21.75
N LEU A 430 2.05 5.99 -21.06
CA LEU A 430 2.10 4.58 -20.67
C LEU A 430 1.86 3.63 -21.87
N LYS A 431 2.53 3.89 -22.99
CA LYS A 431 2.39 3.10 -24.23
C LYS A 431 0.93 3.06 -24.73
N GLY A 432 0.17 4.14 -24.51
CA GLY A 432 -1.23 4.25 -24.89
C GLY A 432 -2.21 3.58 -23.90
N LYS A 433 -1.77 3.14 -22.71
CA LYS A 433 -2.62 2.43 -21.73
C LYS A 433 -2.95 3.26 -20.49
N ALA A 434 -2.55 4.52 -20.44
CA ALA A 434 -2.79 5.42 -19.32
C ALA A 434 -4.28 5.60 -19.04
N LYS A 435 -4.65 5.66 -17.76
CA LYS A 435 -6.03 5.79 -17.27
C LYS A 435 -6.18 7.01 -16.37
N ALA A 436 -7.41 7.45 -16.19
CA ALA A 436 -7.76 8.56 -15.31
C ALA A 436 -8.79 8.17 -14.24
N MET A 437 -8.79 8.91 -13.14
CA MET A 437 -9.80 8.83 -12.10
C MET A 437 -10.41 10.21 -11.86
N VAL A 438 -11.76 10.28 -11.80
CA VAL A 438 -12.51 11.49 -11.44
C VAL A 438 -13.08 11.29 -10.04
N VAL A 439 -12.64 12.11 -9.10
CA VAL A 439 -13.02 12.04 -7.68
C VAL A 439 -14.07 13.11 -7.41
N THR A 440 -15.26 12.69 -6.97
CA THR A 440 -16.42 13.57 -6.78
C THR A 440 -16.89 13.61 -5.33
N GLN A 441 -17.61 14.68 -4.95
CA GLN A 441 -18.06 14.89 -3.57
C GLN A 441 -19.05 13.83 -3.08
N SER A 442 -19.96 13.39 -3.94
CA SER A 442 -21.09 12.51 -3.59
C SER A 442 -21.40 11.52 -4.70
N ILE A 443 -22.21 10.49 -4.38
CA ILE A 443 -22.70 9.52 -5.38
C ILE A 443 -23.54 10.25 -6.45
N GLU A 444 -24.37 11.22 -6.06
CA GLU A 444 -25.13 12.03 -6.99
C GLU A 444 -24.22 12.79 -7.95
N SER A 445 -23.18 13.47 -7.42
CA SER A 445 -22.19 14.13 -8.27
C SER A 445 -21.50 13.15 -9.20
N ALA A 446 -21.15 11.95 -8.73
CA ALA A 446 -20.54 10.93 -9.58
C ALA A 446 -21.45 10.51 -10.76
N ILE A 447 -22.73 10.31 -10.48
CA ILE A 447 -23.74 9.98 -11.51
C ILE A 447 -23.83 11.11 -12.53
N ARG A 448 -23.92 12.36 -12.09
CA ARG A 448 -24.01 13.54 -12.97
C ARG A 448 -22.73 13.72 -13.81
N TYR A 449 -21.54 13.52 -13.23
CA TYR A 449 -20.27 13.52 -13.97
C TYR A 449 -20.20 12.40 -15.00
N TYR A 450 -20.59 11.18 -14.63
CA TYR A 450 -20.61 10.05 -15.55
C TYR A 450 -21.51 10.32 -16.78
N GLN A 451 -22.70 10.86 -16.54
CA GLN A 451 -23.63 11.23 -17.61
C GLN A 451 -23.06 12.34 -18.50
N ALA A 452 -22.48 13.40 -17.91
CA ALA A 452 -21.91 14.51 -18.66
C ALA A 452 -20.70 14.06 -19.50
N LEU A 453 -19.79 13.27 -18.93
CA LEU A 453 -18.61 12.75 -19.60
C LEU A 453 -18.98 11.83 -20.78
N ASN A 454 -19.96 10.92 -20.61
CA ASN A 454 -20.42 10.06 -21.69
C ASN A 454 -21.09 10.88 -22.82
N LYS A 455 -21.90 11.88 -22.46
CA LYS A 455 -22.52 12.77 -23.47
C LYS A 455 -21.48 13.50 -24.33
N PHE A 456 -20.36 13.92 -23.74
CA PHE A 456 -19.23 14.51 -24.48
C PHE A 456 -18.51 13.48 -25.34
N LEU A 457 -18.24 12.28 -24.80
CA LEU A 457 -17.61 11.20 -25.57
C LEU A 457 -18.45 10.82 -26.79
N ASP A 458 -19.78 10.73 -26.65
CA ASP A 458 -20.70 10.46 -27.76
C ASP A 458 -20.54 11.50 -28.89
N SER A 459 -20.36 12.78 -28.52
CA SER A 459 -20.18 13.85 -29.49
C SER A 459 -18.89 13.80 -30.30
N ILE A 460 -17.90 13.04 -29.81
CA ILE A 460 -16.56 12.89 -30.43
C ILE A 460 -16.28 11.45 -30.90
N GLY A 461 -17.30 10.59 -30.94
CA GLY A 461 -17.24 9.25 -31.50
C GLY A 461 -16.71 8.17 -30.52
N ASN A 462 -16.83 8.37 -29.22
CA ASN A 462 -16.55 7.39 -28.17
C ASN A 462 -15.16 6.71 -28.28
N PRO A 463 -14.07 7.47 -28.21
CA PRO A 463 -12.72 6.91 -28.38
C PRO A 463 -12.31 5.93 -27.28
N PHE A 464 -13.02 5.90 -26.16
CA PHE A 464 -12.85 4.95 -25.04
C PHE A 464 -14.13 4.90 -24.20
N LYS A 465 -14.18 3.96 -23.24
CA LYS A 465 -15.28 3.82 -22.29
C LYS A 465 -14.94 4.42 -20.91
N ILE A 466 -16.00 4.84 -20.21
CA ILE A 466 -15.95 5.33 -18.83
C ILE A 466 -16.66 4.32 -17.94
N ALA A 467 -16.09 4.05 -16.76
CA ALA A 467 -16.76 3.30 -15.70
C ALA A 467 -17.11 4.22 -14.53
N ILE A 468 -18.11 3.84 -13.73
CA ILE A 468 -18.49 4.51 -12.49
C ILE A 468 -18.39 3.52 -11.33
N ALA A 469 -18.00 3.99 -10.14
CA ALA A 469 -17.93 3.14 -8.95
C ALA A 469 -18.51 3.85 -7.72
N PHE A 470 -19.55 3.24 -7.15
CA PHE A 470 -20.15 3.65 -5.88
C PHE A 470 -20.83 2.45 -5.20
N SER A 471 -21.20 2.56 -3.93
CA SER A 471 -21.85 1.49 -3.20
C SER A 471 -23.34 1.75 -3.02
N GLY A 472 -24.14 0.69 -3.15
CA GLY A 472 -25.58 0.75 -2.96
C GLY A 472 -26.33 1.36 -4.14
N LYS A 473 -27.54 1.90 -3.88
CA LYS A 473 -28.41 2.54 -4.86
C LYS A 473 -28.60 4.01 -4.51
N LYS A 474 -28.78 4.85 -5.51
CA LYS A 474 -29.02 6.29 -5.34
C LYS A 474 -30.10 6.79 -6.30
N THR A 475 -31.09 7.51 -5.77
CA THR A 475 -32.10 8.17 -6.58
C THR A 475 -31.60 9.57 -6.94
N VAL A 476 -31.60 9.90 -8.24
CA VAL A 476 -31.26 11.20 -8.81
C VAL A 476 -32.35 11.57 -9.81
N ASP A 477 -32.93 12.74 -9.66
CA ASP A 477 -34.03 13.24 -10.51
C ASP A 477 -35.18 12.23 -10.66
N GLY A 478 -35.53 11.50 -9.58
CA GLY A 478 -36.61 10.52 -9.55
C GLY A 478 -36.25 9.12 -10.12
N ILE A 479 -35.04 8.92 -10.62
CA ILE A 479 -34.56 7.65 -11.18
C ILE A 479 -33.60 7.00 -10.22
N GLU A 480 -33.81 5.72 -9.91
CA GLU A 480 -32.88 4.93 -9.09
C GLU A 480 -31.75 4.37 -9.94
N TYR A 481 -30.51 4.61 -9.50
CA TYR A 481 -29.29 4.14 -10.16
C TYR A 481 -28.51 3.20 -9.25
N SER A 482 -27.92 2.16 -9.83
CA SER A 482 -26.91 1.29 -9.20
C SER A 482 -25.66 1.22 -10.09
N GLU A 483 -24.50 0.92 -9.49
CA GLU A 483 -23.25 0.78 -10.23
C GLU A 483 -23.35 -0.24 -11.35
N ALA A 484 -23.90 -1.43 -11.06
CA ALA A 484 -24.05 -2.49 -12.04
C ALA A 484 -24.95 -2.11 -13.22
N GLN A 485 -26.06 -1.39 -12.95
CA GLN A 485 -26.98 -0.91 -14.00
C GLN A 485 -26.29 0.12 -14.91
N MET A 486 -25.51 1.05 -14.34
CA MET A 486 -24.85 2.10 -15.10
C MET A 486 -23.67 1.59 -15.93
N ASN A 487 -22.91 0.63 -15.40
CA ASN A 487 -21.77 0.05 -16.09
C ASN A 487 -22.13 -1.07 -17.08
N GLY A 488 -23.28 -1.75 -16.90
CA GLY A 488 -23.67 -2.93 -17.67
C GLY A 488 -22.96 -4.21 -17.29
N PHE A 489 -22.29 -4.27 -16.12
CA PHE A 489 -21.62 -5.45 -15.57
C PHE A 489 -21.70 -5.45 -14.03
N SER A 490 -21.34 -6.58 -13.39
CA SER A 490 -21.40 -6.73 -11.94
C SER A 490 -20.45 -5.79 -11.21
N GLU A 491 -20.86 -5.30 -10.04
CA GLU A 491 -20.04 -4.47 -9.15
C GLU A 491 -18.73 -5.16 -8.74
N SER A 492 -18.72 -6.50 -8.64
CA SER A 492 -17.50 -7.29 -8.37
C SER A 492 -16.47 -7.19 -9.49
N ASP A 493 -16.92 -7.00 -10.73
CA ASP A 493 -16.08 -7.05 -11.93
C ASP A 493 -15.50 -5.68 -12.30
N THR A 494 -15.92 -4.61 -11.62
CA THR A 494 -15.51 -3.23 -11.94
C THR A 494 -13.99 -3.07 -12.01
N ARG A 495 -13.22 -3.74 -11.16
CA ARG A 495 -11.75 -3.67 -11.19
C ARG A 495 -11.16 -4.33 -12.44
N GLU A 496 -11.61 -5.53 -12.75
CA GLU A 496 -11.13 -6.30 -13.91
C GLU A 496 -11.53 -5.60 -15.20
N LYS A 497 -12.79 -5.14 -15.28
CA LYS A 497 -13.29 -4.36 -16.42
C LYS A 497 -12.54 -3.04 -16.60
N PHE A 498 -12.26 -2.33 -15.52
CA PHE A 498 -11.47 -1.09 -15.61
C PHE A 498 -10.01 -1.36 -15.98
N ASP A 499 -9.45 -2.55 -15.79
CA ASP A 499 -8.11 -2.88 -16.27
C ASP A 499 -8.04 -3.10 -17.79
N GLU A 500 -9.15 -3.48 -18.44
CA GLU A 500 -9.23 -3.62 -19.90
C GLU A 500 -8.89 -2.29 -20.61
N ASP A 501 -8.22 -2.35 -21.76
CA ASP A 501 -7.69 -1.17 -22.45
C ASP A 501 -8.79 -0.25 -23.01
N GLU A 502 -10.03 -0.73 -23.18
CA GLU A 502 -11.16 0.06 -23.63
C GLU A 502 -11.69 1.04 -22.56
N TYR A 503 -11.57 0.70 -21.27
CA TYR A 503 -11.96 1.58 -20.17
C TYR A 503 -10.80 2.48 -19.77
N ARG A 504 -10.93 3.78 -19.97
CA ARG A 504 -9.83 4.74 -19.74
C ARG A 504 -10.09 5.71 -18.60
N MET A 505 -11.32 5.88 -18.16
CA MET A 505 -11.68 6.81 -17.10
C MET A 505 -12.64 6.14 -16.09
N LEU A 506 -12.41 6.37 -14.78
CA LEU A 506 -13.22 5.86 -13.69
C LEU A 506 -13.75 7.02 -12.85
N VAL A 507 -15.07 7.14 -12.74
CA VAL A 507 -15.72 8.15 -11.90
C VAL A 507 -16.06 7.54 -10.55
N VAL A 508 -15.62 8.18 -9.45
CA VAL A 508 -15.80 7.68 -8.09
C VAL A 508 -16.30 8.75 -7.13
N ALA A 509 -17.07 8.35 -6.13
CA ALA A 509 -17.41 9.22 -4.99
C ALA A 509 -16.52 8.92 -3.78
N ASN A 510 -16.78 7.81 -3.08
CA ASN A 510 -15.99 7.35 -1.93
C ASN A 510 -15.34 5.98 -2.21
N LYS A 511 -15.98 5.14 -3.02
CA LYS A 511 -15.47 3.83 -3.41
C LYS A 511 -14.16 4.00 -4.18
N TYR A 512 -13.16 3.20 -3.86
CA TYR A 512 -11.83 3.21 -4.48
C TYR A 512 -10.90 4.40 -4.18
N LEU A 513 -11.30 5.35 -3.34
CA LEU A 513 -10.37 6.37 -2.83
C LEU A 513 -9.27 5.74 -1.97
N THR A 514 -9.60 4.63 -1.32
CA THR A 514 -8.65 3.80 -0.55
C THR A 514 -8.65 2.37 -1.08
N GLY A 515 -7.52 1.66 -0.94
CA GLY A 515 -7.40 0.23 -1.28
C GLY A 515 -7.64 -0.15 -2.75
N PHE A 516 -7.57 0.79 -3.69
CA PHE A 516 -7.63 0.53 -5.13
C PHE A 516 -6.23 0.55 -5.72
N ASP A 517 -5.82 -0.55 -6.33
CA ASP A 517 -4.52 -0.68 -6.97
C ASP A 517 -4.71 -0.77 -8.49
N GLN A 518 -4.34 0.30 -9.20
CA GLN A 518 -4.37 0.39 -10.65
C GLN A 518 -3.11 1.13 -11.13
N PRO A 519 -2.05 0.40 -11.47
CA PRO A 519 -0.77 1.00 -11.88
C PRO A 519 -0.86 1.87 -13.14
N LYS A 520 -1.86 1.64 -14.01
CA LYS A 520 -2.07 2.43 -15.24
C LYS A 520 -2.68 3.81 -14.98
N LEU A 521 -3.10 4.14 -13.73
CA LEU A 521 -3.57 5.48 -13.40
C LEU A 521 -2.45 6.51 -13.56
N SER A 522 -2.68 7.53 -14.38
CA SER A 522 -1.74 8.63 -14.63
C SER A 522 -2.37 10.01 -14.44
N ALA A 523 -3.68 10.15 -14.55
CA ALA A 523 -4.38 11.40 -14.31
C ALA A 523 -5.43 11.26 -13.20
N MET A 524 -5.60 12.30 -12.41
CA MET A 524 -6.66 12.42 -11.41
C MET A 524 -7.30 13.80 -11.47
N TYR A 525 -8.62 13.82 -11.55
CA TYR A 525 -9.43 15.02 -11.55
C TYR A 525 -10.22 15.08 -10.25
N VAL A 526 -9.95 16.08 -9.43
CA VAL A 526 -10.50 16.16 -8.08
C VAL A 526 -11.55 17.27 -8.00
N ASP A 527 -12.80 16.90 -7.78
CA ASP A 527 -13.90 17.83 -7.43
C ASP A 527 -14.50 17.42 -6.08
N LYS A 528 -13.63 17.35 -5.10
CA LYS A 528 -13.94 16.95 -3.72
C LYS A 528 -13.02 17.66 -2.74
N LYS A 529 -13.57 18.05 -1.58
CA LYS A 529 -12.74 18.53 -0.49
C LYS A 529 -11.88 17.39 0.05
N LEU A 530 -10.59 17.48 -0.16
CA LEU A 530 -9.61 16.52 0.33
C LEU A 530 -8.76 17.21 1.41
N LEU A 531 -8.76 16.65 2.62
CA LEU A 531 -7.98 17.17 3.76
C LEU A 531 -7.23 16.03 4.46
N GLY A 532 -6.07 16.33 5.00
CA GLY A 532 -5.29 15.43 5.87
C GLY A 532 -5.08 14.05 5.26
N VAL A 533 -5.40 13.02 6.00
CA VAL A 533 -5.21 11.61 5.63
C VAL A 533 -5.93 11.24 4.32
N LEU A 534 -7.16 11.74 4.12
CA LEU A 534 -7.94 11.45 2.91
C LEU A 534 -7.25 11.98 1.64
N ALA A 535 -6.64 13.16 1.71
CA ALA A 535 -5.88 13.71 0.58
C ALA A 535 -4.72 12.81 0.21
N VAL A 536 -3.90 12.42 1.18
CA VAL A 536 -2.75 11.52 0.97
C VAL A 536 -3.18 10.18 0.40
N GLN A 537 -4.24 9.59 0.94
CA GLN A 537 -4.75 8.29 0.49
C GLN A 537 -5.29 8.32 -0.93
N THR A 538 -6.05 9.35 -1.26
CA THR A 538 -6.63 9.53 -2.60
C THR A 538 -5.53 9.74 -3.63
N LEU A 539 -4.63 10.69 -3.40
CA LEU A 539 -3.53 10.99 -4.30
C LEU A 539 -2.56 9.81 -4.45
N SER A 540 -2.35 9.04 -3.40
CA SER A 540 -1.51 7.83 -3.45
C SER A 540 -2.04 6.72 -4.37
N ARG A 541 -3.23 6.87 -4.99
CA ARG A 541 -3.67 5.95 -6.07
C ARG A 541 -2.86 6.14 -7.34
N LEU A 542 -2.33 7.35 -7.59
CA LEU A 542 -1.49 7.65 -8.75
C LEU A 542 -0.04 7.20 -8.59
N ASN A 543 0.47 7.14 -7.37
CA ASN A 543 1.89 6.95 -7.10
C ASN A 543 2.43 5.52 -7.38
N ARG A 544 1.56 4.60 -7.80
CA ARG A 544 1.95 3.23 -8.12
C ARG A 544 2.88 3.19 -9.32
N SER A 545 4.02 2.52 -9.17
CA SER A 545 4.94 2.27 -10.28
C SER A 545 4.34 1.23 -11.24
N ALA A 546 4.63 1.40 -12.53
CA ALA A 546 4.30 0.44 -13.60
C ALA A 546 5.54 0.29 -14.50
N ASN A 547 6.53 -0.44 -14.00
CA ASN A 547 7.83 -0.57 -14.67
C ASN A 547 7.74 -1.19 -16.07
N ASN A 548 6.77 -2.10 -16.29
CA ASN A 548 6.46 -2.68 -17.60
C ASN A 548 5.92 -1.65 -18.62
N LEU A 549 5.38 -0.55 -18.14
CA LEU A 549 4.85 0.57 -18.95
C LEU A 549 5.76 1.81 -18.91
N ASP A 550 6.94 1.72 -18.28
CA ASP A 550 7.91 2.81 -18.11
C ASP A 550 7.31 4.05 -17.44
N LYS A 551 6.35 3.87 -16.52
CA LYS A 551 5.65 4.95 -15.82
C LYS A 551 6.62 5.75 -14.96
N ARG A 552 6.61 7.07 -15.14
CA ARG A 552 7.46 8.04 -14.44
C ARG A 552 6.61 9.11 -13.77
N THR A 553 7.25 9.95 -12.93
CA THR A 553 6.60 11.10 -12.29
C THR A 553 6.01 12.06 -13.34
N GLU A 554 6.69 12.27 -14.46
CA GLU A 554 6.23 13.14 -15.57
C GLU A 554 4.96 12.62 -16.29
N ASP A 555 4.59 11.39 -16.05
CA ASP A 555 3.33 10.81 -16.58
C ASP A 555 2.14 11.08 -15.67
N LEU A 556 2.38 11.60 -14.46
CA LEU A 556 1.34 11.89 -13.50
C LEU A 556 0.79 13.30 -13.69
N PHE A 557 -0.50 13.46 -13.42
CA PHE A 557 -1.15 14.76 -13.42
C PHE A 557 -2.35 14.78 -12.46
N VAL A 558 -2.44 15.81 -11.64
CA VAL A 558 -3.60 16.07 -10.78
C VAL A 558 -4.15 17.44 -11.10
N LEU A 559 -5.43 17.51 -11.47
CA LEU A 559 -6.17 18.75 -11.61
C LEU A 559 -7.24 18.83 -10.55
N ASP A 560 -7.12 19.80 -9.67
CA ASP A 560 -8.02 20.00 -8.54
C ASP A 560 -8.94 21.20 -8.80
N PHE A 561 -10.25 20.93 -8.80
CA PHE A 561 -11.32 21.93 -9.02
C PHE A 561 -11.88 22.49 -7.71
N PHE A 562 -11.54 21.88 -6.57
CA PHE A 562 -12.17 22.19 -5.29
C PHE A 562 -11.24 22.85 -4.30
N ASN A 563 -10.02 22.34 -4.19
CA ASN A 563 -9.10 22.81 -3.17
C ASN A 563 -8.24 23.95 -3.72
N SER A 564 -8.02 24.97 -2.89
CA SER A 564 -6.96 25.97 -3.11
C SER A 564 -5.70 25.52 -2.37
N VAL A 565 -4.56 25.61 -3.02
CA VAL A 565 -3.25 25.35 -2.38
C VAL A 565 -2.97 26.45 -1.38
#